data_09f8397c3f79802aa6b6e1635baf610b
#
_entry.id   09f8397c3f79802aa6b6e1635baf610b
#
_cell.length_a   1.000
_cell.length_b   1.000
_cell.length_c   1.000
_cell.angle_alpha   90.00
_cell.angle_beta   90.00
_cell.angle_gamma   90.00
#
_symmetry.space_group_name_H-M   'P 1'
#
loop_
_entity.id
_entity.type
_entity.pdbx_description
1 polymer ?
#
loop_
_entity_poly.entity_id
_entity_poly.type
_entity_poly.pdbx_seq_one_letter_code
_entity_poly.pdbx_strand_id
1 'polypeptide(L)'
;MKISRATTLAIALMGASAWAASYTESLLALHKTLVEADSTTKAEAPSTQALKTYLETNFTVELKTVEGSRQNVYAYPGSGRAARVLLTSHIDTVPPYIPYSRAGDEIRGRGASDAKGSVAAQITAVEALLASGEVGEGDVALLYVVGEESGGEGMRAANGLGLAWDAVIFGEPTENSLVRAHKGVLGFNITADGVAGHSGYPEYGRSAIDLLIGALERLLDVPLPSTEEFGNTTLNIGVIEGGIASNVIAESAAGRASIRAATEDLEGIKGILSKAVAEVTPEYVDLVFTGQGLPVSLDYDIEGFNTTVVNYYTDVPQLNGTHKRYLYGPGSILVAHSADEKITVSDLELAVEGYKKLILESLKK
;
A
#
# COMPACT_ATOMS: atom_id res chain seq x y z
N MET A 1 -23.02 38.46 -38.53
CA MET A 1 -22.62 38.85 -37.16
C MET A 1 -21.32 38.13 -36.83
N LYS A 2 -20.16 38.83 -36.87
CA LYS A 2 -18.87 38.18 -36.57
C LYS A 2 -18.66 38.16 -35.06
N ILE A 3 -18.81 36.99 -34.43
CA ILE A 3 -18.43 36.82 -33.03
C ILE A 3 -16.92 36.98 -32.95
N SER A 4 -16.45 37.90 -32.11
CA SER A 4 -15.03 38.24 -31.98
C SER A 4 -14.27 37.04 -31.39
N ARG A 5 -13.04 36.78 -31.90
CA ARG A 5 -12.14 35.72 -31.35
C ARG A 5 -11.92 35.85 -29.83
N ALA A 6 -11.99 37.07 -29.29
CA ALA A 6 -11.88 37.34 -27.86
C ALA A 6 -13.09 36.81 -27.06
N THR A 7 -14.31 36.86 -27.61
CA THR A 7 -15.52 36.35 -26.96
C THR A 7 -15.52 34.82 -26.94
N THR A 8 -15.03 34.18 -28.00
CA THR A 8 -14.90 32.71 -28.05
C THR A 8 -13.84 32.21 -27.08
N LEU A 9 -12.73 32.92 -26.91
CA LEU A 9 -11.67 32.57 -25.95
C LEU A 9 -12.15 32.74 -24.49
N ALA A 10 -12.90 33.79 -24.19
CA ALA A 10 -13.45 34.02 -22.86
C ALA A 10 -14.51 32.94 -22.44
N ILE A 11 -15.35 32.52 -23.38
CA ILE A 11 -16.34 31.44 -23.14
C ILE A 11 -15.63 30.11 -22.94
N ALA A 12 -14.56 29.82 -23.70
CA ALA A 12 -13.77 28.59 -23.52
C ALA A 12 -13.03 28.57 -22.19
N LEU A 13 -12.49 29.71 -21.74
CA LEU A 13 -11.82 29.82 -20.41
C LEU A 13 -12.81 29.74 -19.26
N MET A 14 -14.01 30.30 -19.37
CA MET A 14 -15.06 30.18 -18.37
C MET A 14 -15.62 28.74 -18.29
N GLY A 15 -15.74 28.06 -19.44
CA GLY A 15 -16.12 26.66 -19.49
C GLY A 15 -15.08 25.73 -18.83
N ALA A 16 -13.81 25.93 -19.10
CA ALA A 16 -12.72 25.16 -18.55
C ALA A 16 -12.57 25.35 -17.03
N SER A 17 -12.73 26.60 -16.53
CA SER A 17 -12.68 26.86 -15.08
C SER A 17 -13.90 26.35 -14.32
N ALA A 18 -15.10 26.40 -14.90
CA ALA A 18 -16.31 25.84 -14.31
C ALA A 18 -16.27 24.30 -14.28
N TRP A 19 -15.71 23.68 -15.33
CA TRP A 19 -15.53 22.23 -15.41
C TRP A 19 -14.48 21.74 -14.40
N ALA A 20 -13.34 22.46 -14.28
CA ALA A 20 -12.31 22.15 -13.30
C ALA A 20 -12.84 22.26 -11.86
N ALA A 21 -13.62 23.27 -11.52
CA ALA A 21 -14.22 23.44 -10.21
C ALA A 21 -15.21 22.29 -9.86
N SER A 22 -16.05 21.89 -10.83
CA SER A 22 -17.00 20.76 -10.65
C SER A 22 -16.29 19.42 -10.44
N TYR A 23 -15.16 19.23 -11.08
CA TYR A 23 -14.33 18.04 -11.01
C TYR A 23 -13.65 17.91 -9.62
N THR A 24 -13.03 19.00 -9.11
CA THR A 24 -12.43 19.02 -7.77
C THR A 24 -13.48 18.73 -6.69
N GLU A 25 -14.68 19.30 -6.80
CA GLU A 25 -15.77 19.04 -5.84
C GLU A 25 -16.18 17.56 -5.83
N SER A 26 -16.30 16.93 -7.00
CA SER A 26 -16.65 15.50 -7.12
C SER A 26 -15.55 14.60 -6.52
N LEU A 27 -14.29 14.87 -6.84
CA LEU A 27 -13.11 14.19 -6.29
C LEU A 27 -13.11 14.25 -4.76
N LEU A 28 -13.30 15.44 -4.19
CA LEU A 28 -13.29 15.65 -2.75
C LEU A 28 -14.49 15.01 -2.05
N ALA A 29 -15.67 15.03 -2.68
CA ALA A 29 -16.85 14.36 -2.15
C ALA A 29 -16.67 12.85 -2.11
N LEU A 30 -16.10 12.25 -3.17
CA LEU A 30 -15.77 10.83 -3.22
C LEU A 30 -14.72 10.48 -2.17
N HIS A 31 -13.61 11.19 -2.13
CA HIS A 31 -12.54 10.97 -1.16
C HIS A 31 -13.05 11.04 0.28
N LYS A 32 -13.87 12.06 0.61
CA LYS A 32 -14.51 12.19 1.91
C LYS A 32 -15.38 10.98 2.23
N THR A 33 -16.23 10.54 1.30
CA THR A 33 -17.11 9.38 1.48
C THR A 33 -16.30 8.13 1.80
N LEU A 34 -15.19 7.92 1.09
CA LEU A 34 -14.31 6.77 1.31
C LEU A 34 -13.61 6.82 2.66
N VAL A 35 -13.09 7.99 3.08
CA VAL A 35 -12.39 8.13 4.36
C VAL A 35 -13.35 8.01 5.54
N GLU A 36 -14.58 8.53 5.44
CA GLU A 36 -15.63 8.42 6.48
C GLU A 36 -16.15 6.97 6.61
N ALA A 37 -16.06 6.16 5.57
CA ALA A 37 -16.37 4.74 5.66
C ALA A 37 -15.24 3.99 6.40
N ASP A 38 -15.47 3.60 7.67
CA ASP A 38 -14.52 2.77 8.41
C ASP A 38 -14.24 1.48 7.63
N SER A 39 -12.97 1.22 7.42
CA SER A 39 -12.46 0.05 6.69
C SER A 39 -11.22 -0.52 7.36
N THR A 40 -11.10 -0.38 8.68
CA THR A 40 -10.06 -1.08 9.42
C THR A 40 -10.01 -2.54 8.98
N THR A 41 -8.82 -3.05 8.69
CA THR A 41 -8.61 -4.41 8.14
C THR A 41 -9.47 -5.46 8.87
N LYS A 42 -10.18 -6.26 8.11
CA LYS A 42 -11.25 -7.22 8.49
C LYS A 42 -12.62 -6.59 8.80
N ALA A 43 -12.77 -5.27 8.69
CA ALA A 43 -14.05 -4.57 8.84
C ALA A 43 -14.40 -3.70 7.60
N GLU A 44 -13.93 -4.05 6.41
CA GLU A 44 -13.98 -3.24 5.19
C GLU A 44 -15.38 -3.11 4.54
N ALA A 45 -16.38 -3.81 5.04
CA ALA A 45 -17.72 -3.82 4.44
C ALA A 45 -18.33 -2.43 4.21
N PRO A 46 -18.20 -1.42 5.12
CA PRO A 46 -18.71 -0.08 4.86
C PRO A 46 -18.05 0.58 3.64
N SER A 47 -16.74 0.45 3.48
CA SER A 47 -16.00 1.01 2.34
C SER A 47 -16.36 0.30 1.04
N THR A 48 -16.44 -1.04 1.04
CA THR A 48 -16.93 -1.84 -0.10
C THR A 48 -18.31 -1.38 -0.55
N GLN A 49 -19.25 -1.16 0.40
CA GLN A 49 -20.60 -0.73 0.06
C GLN A 49 -20.64 0.70 -0.47
N ALA A 50 -19.85 1.61 0.10
CA ALA A 50 -19.74 2.99 -0.38
C ALA A 50 -19.24 3.04 -1.82
N LEU A 51 -18.15 2.29 -2.12
CA LEU A 51 -17.59 2.16 -3.46
C LEU A 51 -18.61 1.56 -4.44
N LYS A 52 -19.24 0.44 -4.08
CA LYS A 52 -20.26 -0.19 -4.91
C LYS A 52 -21.34 0.81 -5.29
N THR A 53 -21.90 1.51 -4.29
CA THR A 53 -22.99 2.47 -4.51
C THR A 53 -22.57 3.61 -5.42
N TYR A 54 -21.35 4.12 -5.27
CA TYR A 54 -20.81 5.18 -6.11
C TYR A 54 -20.59 4.69 -7.55
N LEU A 55 -19.92 3.57 -7.72
CA LEU A 55 -19.52 3.06 -9.04
C LEU A 55 -20.72 2.56 -9.88
N GLU A 56 -21.78 2.04 -9.27
CA GLU A 56 -22.98 1.60 -9.97
C GLU A 56 -23.69 2.73 -10.75
N THR A 57 -23.33 3.99 -10.53
CA THR A 57 -23.87 5.13 -11.31
C THR A 57 -23.36 5.17 -12.74
N ASN A 58 -22.12 4.75 -13.00
CA ASN A 58 -21.44 4.88 -14.28
C ASN A 58 -20.79 3.58 -14.78
N PHE A 59 -20.70 2.55 -13.93
CA PHE A 59 -20.00 1.30 -14.22
C PHE A 59 -20.89 0.08 -13.95
N THR A 60 -20.59 -1.02 -14.63
CA THR A 60 -21.01 -2.35 -14.21
C THR A 60 -20.10 -2.79 -13.08
N VAL A 61 -20.69 -3.22 -11.95
CA VAL A 61 -19.95 -3.56 -10.72
C VAL A 61 -20.13 -5.03 -10.36
N GLU A 62 -19.03 -5.72 -10.10
CA GLU A 62 -18.98 -7.09 -9.61
C GLU A 62 -18.30 -7.13 -8.23
N LEU A 63 -18.89 -7.81 -7.26
CA LEU A 63 -18.25 -8.08 -5.98
C LEU A 63 -17.61 -9.47 -5.99
N LYS A 64 -16.33 -9.53 -5.64
CA LYS A 64 -15.56 -10.77 -5.51
C LYS A 64 -15.31 -11.09 -4.06
N THR A 65 -15.93 -12.15 -3.53
CA THR A 65 -15.68 -12.60 -2.16
C THR A 65 -14.21 -13.06 -1.99
N VAL A 66 -13.58 -12.57 -0.95
CA VAL A 66 -12.22 -12.92 -0.53
C VAL A 66 -12.27 -13.90 0.63
N GLU A 67 -12.90 -13.51 1.74
CA GLU A 67 -13.08 -14.33 2.94
C GLU A 67 -14.31 -13.87 3.71
N GLY A 68 -15.21 -14.76 4.06
CA GLY A 68 -16.41 -14.43 4.81
C GLY A 68 -17.25 -13.37 4.07
N SER A 69 -17.44 -12.20 4.71
CA SER A 69 -18.17 -11.06 4.13
C SER A 69 -17.25 -10.04 3.43
N ARG A 70 -15.95 -10.25 3.45
CA ARG A 70 -14.97 -9.34 2.82
C ARG A 70 -14.97 -9.52 1.31
N GLN A 71 -15.07 -8.44 0.57
CA GLN A 71 -15.24 -8.47 -0.88
C GLN A 71 -14.41 -7.39 -1.57
N ASN A 72 -13.73 -7.77 -2.64
CA ASN A 72 -13.17 -6.84 -3.61
C ASN A 72 -14.29 -6.27 -4.49
N VAL A 73 -14.06 -5.07 -5.02
CA VAL A 73 -14.93 -4.39 -5.97
C VAL A 73 -14.24 -4.36 -7.33
N TYR A 74 -14.83 -5.01 -8.32
CA TYR A 74 -14.39 -4.92 -9.72
C TYR A 74 -15.43 -4.14 -10.52
N ALA A 75 -15.00 -3.12 -11.28
CA ALA A 75 -15.91 -2.26 -12.03
C ALA A 75 -15.34 -1.93 -13.42
N TYR A 76 -16.22 -1.83 -14.40
CA TYR A 76 -15.86 -1.57 -15.80
C TYR A 76 -16.98 -0.82 -16.53
N PRO A 77 -16.64 0.03 -17.52
CA PRO A 77 -17.66 0.72 -18.34
C PRO A 77 -18.31 -0.27 -19.30
N GLY A 78 -19.63 -0.09 -19.52
CA GLY A 78 -20.41 -0.93 -20.45
C GLY A 78 -20.72 -2.32 -19.93
N SER A 79 -20.72 -3.32 -20.81
CA SER A 79 -21.15 -4.71 -20.54
C SER A 79 -19.99 -5.73 -20.60
N GLY A 80 -18.89 -5.41 -21.27
CA GLY A 80 -17.74 -6.26 -21.45
C GLY A 80 -16.75 -6.12 -20.30
N ARG A 81 -16.56 -7.18 -19.53
CA ARG A 81 -15.71 -7.15 -18.32
C ARG A 81 -14.20 -7.17 -18.59
N ALA A 82 -13.76 -7.48 -19.80
CA ALA A 82 -12.35 -7.44 -20.18
C ALA A 82 -11.91 -5.99 -20.46
N ALA A 83 -10.71 -5.63 -20.05
CA ALA A 83 -10.12 -4.33 -20.30
C ALA A 83 -8.62 -4.44 -20.56
N ARG A 84 -8.03 -3.47 -21.26
CA ARG A 84 -6.60 -3.42 -21.55
C ARG A 84 -5.79 -2.88 -20.36
N VAL A 85 -6.32 -1.88 -19.66
CA VAL A 85 -5.66 -1.24 -18.52
C VAL A 85 -6.51 -1.44 -17.26
N LEU A 86 -5.88 -1.95 -16.21
CA LEU A 86 -6.48 -2.04 -14.88
C LEU A 86 -5.91 -0.96 -13.99
N LEU A 87 -6.78 -0.23 -13.28
CA LEU A 87 -6.38 0.58 -12.13
C LEU A 87 -6.79 -0.15 -10.86
N THR A 88 -5.89 -0.23 -9.88
CA THR A 88 -6.14 -0.94 -8.64
C THR A 88 -5.52 -0.23 -7.45
N SER A 89 -6.12 -0.38 -6.29
CA SER A 89 -5.61 0.06 -4.99
C SER A 89 -6.34 -0.70 -3.89
N HIS A 90 -5.89 -0.59 -2.64
CA HIS A 90 -6.61 -1.18 -1.52
C HIS A 90 -7.59 -0.20 -0.86
N ILE A 91 -8.56 -0.75 -0.14
CA ILE A 91 -9.60 0.01 0.56
C ILE A 91 -9.58 -0.19 2.06
N ASP A 92 -8.83 -1.18 2.55
CA ASP A 92 -8.63 -1.36 3.98
C ASP A 92 -7.58 -0.39 4.52
N THR A 93 -7.57 -0.25 5.84
CA THR A 93 -6.68 0.66 6.56
C THR A 93 -6.21 0.02 7.85
N VAL A 94 -5.03 0.40 8.35
CA VAL A 94 -4.59 0.03 9.69
C VAL A 94 -5.46 0.70 10.77
N PRO A 95 -5.61 0.09 11.97
CA PRO A 95 -6.23 0.75 13.12
C PRO A 95 -5.30 1.82 13.73
N PRO A 96 -5.86 2.78 14.53
CA PRO A 96 -7.26 3.01 14.76
C PRO A 96 -7.92 3.82 13.64
N TYR A 97 -9.25 3.76 13.53
CA TYR A 97 -10.01 4.70 12.71
C TYR A 97 -9.78 6.15 13.16
N ILE A 98 -9.54 7.04 12.20
CA ILE A 98 -9.41 8.50 12.40
C ILE A 98 -10.41 9.18 11.47
N PRO A 99 -11.35 9.98 12.01
CA PRO A 99 -12.40 10.60 11.20
C PRO A 99 -11.83 11.63 10.22
N TYR A 100 -12.54 11.80 9.11
CA TYR A 100 -12.22 12.81 8.09
C TYR A 100 -12.32 14.22 8.67
N SER A 101 -11.35 15.06 8.35
CA SER A 101 -11.43 16.50 8.55
C SER A 101 -10.68 17.23 7.43
N ARG A 102 -11.10 18.47 7.14
CA ARG A 102 -10.45 19.30 6.13
C ARG A 102 -10.30 20.73 6.62
N ALA A 103 -9.10 21.29 6.40
CA ALA A 103 -8.78 22.69 6.67
C ALA A 103 -7.99 23.28 5.48
N GLY A 104 -8.67 24.08 4.65
CA GLY A 104 -8.06 24.61 3.44
C GLY A 104 -7.67 23.51 2.44
N ASP A 105 -6.38 23.40 2.16
CA ASP A 105 -5.82 22.39 1.26
C ASP A 105 -5.54 21.05 1.96
N GLU A 106 -5.38 21.03 3.29
CA GLU A 106 -5.06 19.84 4.06
C GLU A 106 -6.31 19.01 4.41
N ILE A 107 -6.27 17.72 4.13
CA ILE A 107 -7.28 16.72 4.50
C ILE A 107 -6.61 15.71 5.43
N ARG A 108 -7.27 15.40 6.57
CA ARG A 108 -6.82 14.41 7.55
C ARG A 108 -7.84 13.30 7.71
N GLY A 109 -7.37 12.09 8.06
CA GLY A 109 -8.20 10.92 8.35
C GLY A 109 -7.44 9.64 8.07
N ARG A 110 -7.83 8.54 8.70
CA ARG A 110 -7.24 7.22 8.42
C ARG A 110 -7.63 6.77 7.01
N GLY A 111 -6.64 6.43 6.18
CA GLY A 111 -6.83 6.11 4.78
C GLY A 111 -6.84 7.32 3.85
N ALA A 112 -6.73 8.56 4.37
CA ALA A 112 -6.74 9.75 3.52
C ALA A 112 -5.58 9.74 2.51
N SER A 113 -4.40 9.27 2.93
CA SER A 113 -3.24 9.06 2.07
C SER A 113 -3.14 7.60 1.64
N ASP A 114 -3.30 6.66 2.56
CA ASP A 114 -2.99 5.23 2.38
C ASP A 114 -4.26 4.34 2.50
N ALA A 115 -4.93 3.98 1.35
CA ALA A 115 -4.65 4.45 0.01
C ALA A 115 -5.93 5.01 -0.68
N LYS A 116 -6.94 5.51 0.11
CA LYS A 116 -8.21 6.01 -0.45
C LYS A 116 -8.04 7.27 -1.29
N GLY A 117 -6.92 8.02 -1.11
CA GLY A 117 -6.50 9.08 -2.02
C GLY A 117 -6.30 8.57 -3.43
N SER A 118 -5.57 7.46 -3.58
CA SER A 118 -5.38 6.78 -4.87
C SER A 118 -6.69 6.28 -5.45
N VAL A 119 -7.55 5.64 -4.63
CA VAL A 119 -8.87 5.16 -5.08
C VAL A 119 -9.71 6.29 -5.67
N ALA A 120 -9.83 7.41 -4.95
CA ALA A 120 -10.63 8.55 -5.42
C ALA A 120 -10.05 9.17 -6.69
N ALA A 121 -8.72 9.34 -6.76
CA ALA A 121 -8.06 9.91 -7.92
C ALA A 121 -8.16 9.01 -9.16
N GLN A 122 -8.03 7.68 -9.02
CA GLN A 122 -8.19 6.71 -10.10
C GLN A 122 -9.61 6.74 -10.67
N ILE A 123 -10.64 6.67 -9.84
CA ILE A 123 -12.04 6.72 -10.28
C ILE A 123 -12.30 8.01 -11.04
N THR A 124 -11.89 9.15 -10.47
CA THR A 124 -12.09 10.47 -11.07
C THR A 124 -11.37 10.60 -12.41
N ALA A 125 -10.15 10.05 -12.53
CA ALA A 125 -9.40 10.04 -13.79
C ALA A 125 -10.14 9.24 -14.88
N VAL A 126 -10.64 8.06 -14.55
CA VAL A 126 -11.40 7.21 -15.49
C VAL A 126 -12.71 7.89 -15.89
N GLU A 127 -13.46 8.45 -14.94
CA GLU A 127 -14.71 9.16 -15.24
C GLU A 127 -14.48 10.36 -16.17
N ALA A 128 -13.40 11.12 -15.95
CA ALA A 128 -13.02 12.24 -16.81
C ALA A 128 -12.70 11.80 -18.25
N LEU A 129 -11.94 10.72 -18.41
CA LEU A 129 -11.59 10.17 -19.73
C LEU A 129 -12.80 9.54 -20.45
N LEU A 130 -13.70 8.92 -19.72
CA LEU A 130 -14.99 8.43 -20.28
C LEU A 130 -15.85 9.59 -20.75
N ALA A 131 -15.97 10.64 -19.95
CA ALA A 131 -16.76 11.83 -20.28
C ALA A 131 -16.22 12.60 -21.50
N SER A 132 -14.89 12.62 -21.69
CA SER A 132 -14.26 13.22 -22.87
C SER A 132 -14.29 12.32 -24.11
N GLY A 133 -14.61 11.03 -23.95
CA GLY A 133 -14.59 10.03 -25.02
C GLY A 133 -13.19 9.58 -25.41
N GLU A 134 -12.17 9.82 -24.57
CA GLU A 134 -10.79 9.38 -24.80
C GLU A 134 -10.59 7.90 -24.47
N VAL A 135 -11.44 7.34 -23.62
CA VAL A 135 -11.52 5.89 -23.34
C VAL A 135 -12.96 5.41 -23.39
N GLY A 136 -13.15 4.09 -23.54
CA GLY A 136 -14.45 3.45 -23.64
C GLY A 136 -14.47 2.04 -23.06
N GLU A 137 -15.55 1.31 -23.40
CA GLU A 137 -15.69 -0.11 -23.04
C GLU A 137 -14.53 -0.92 -23.61
N GLY A 138 -13.89 -1.75 -22.76
CA GLY A 138 -12.74 -2.57 -23.11
C GLY A 138 -11.37 -1.90 -22.93
N ASP A 139 -11.32 -0.59 -22.72
CA ASP A 139 -10.05 0.12 -22.51
C ASP A 139 -9.58 0.06 -21.04
N VAL A 140 -10.48 0.29 -20.09
CA VAL A 140 -10.15 0.44 -18.67
C VAL A 140 -11.09 -0.35 -17.77
N ALA A 141 -10.55 -0.80 -16.63
CA ALA A 141 -11.31 -1.36 -15.51
C ALA A 141 -10.70 -0.91 -14.18
N LEU A 142 -11.49 -0.99 -13.12
CA LEU A 142 -11.14 -0.64 -11.76
C LEU A 142 -11.23 -1.89 -10.88
N LEU A 143 -10.25 -2.10 -10.01
CA LEU A 143 -10.27 -3.17 -9.02
C LEU A 143 -9.84 -2.61 -7.67
N TYR A 144 -10.71 -2.68 -6.68
CA TYR A 144 -10.40 -2.23 -5.34
C TYR A 144 -10.44 -3.41 -4.39
N VAL A 145 -9.32 -3.63 -3.68
CA VAL A 145 -9.10 -4.85 -2.91
C VAL A 145 -9.13 -4.59 -1.41
N VAL A 146 -9.44 -5.64 -0.64
CA VAL A 146 -9.38 -5.67 0.82
C VAL A 146 -8.14 -6.42 1.27
N GLY A 147 -7.62 -6.08 2.46
CA GLY A 147 -6.62 -6.88 3.15
C GLY A 147 -5.19 -6.71 2.65
N GLU A 148 -4.84 -5.59 2.03
CA GLU A 148 -3.46 -5.25 1.71
C GLU A 148 -2.63 -5.14 2.99
N GLU A 149 -3.14 -4.38 3.97
CA GLU A 149 -2.52 -4.08 5.26
C GLU A 149 -2.31 -5.32 6.16
N SER A 150 -2.88 -6.45 5.80
CA SER A 150 -2.76 -7.71 6.56
C SER A 150 -2.14 -8.86 5.78
N GLY A 151 -1.70 -8.64 4.55
CA GLY A 151 -0.95 -9.63 3.77
C GLY A 151 -1.42 -9.89 2.36
N GLY A 152 -2.30 -9.07 1.77
CA GLY A 152 -2.65 -9.08 0.34
C GLY A 152 -3.61 -10.20 -0.09
N GLU A 153 -4.48 -10.68 0.80
CA GLU A 153 -5.46 -11.72 0.46
C GLU A 153 -6.45 -11.28 -0.60
N GLY A 154 -6.82 -10.00 -0.63
CA GLY A 154 -7.71 -9.43 -1.64
C GLY A 154 -7.08 -9.48 -3.03
N MET A 155 -5.84 -9.04 -3.17
CA MET A 155 -5.14 -9.08 -4.44
C MET A 155 -4.91 -10.53 -4.91
N ARG A 156 -4.55 -11.45 -4.00
CA ARG A 156 -4.48 -12.86 -4.37
C ARG A 156 -5.80 -13.43 -4.87
N ALA A 157 -6.92 -13.05 -4.24
CA ALA A 157 -8.25 -13.48 -4.68
C ALA A 157 -8.63 -12.90 -6.06
N ALA A 158 -8.09 -11.73 -6.44
CA ALA A 158 -8.30 -11.11 -7.75
C ALA A 158 -7.79 -11.97 -8.91
N ASN A 159 -6.79 -12.83 -8.70
CA ASN A 159 -6.35 -13.79 -9.70
C ASN A 159 -7.48 -14.74 -10.14
N GLY A 160 -8.46 -14.98 -9.29
CA GLY A 160 -9.66 -15.77 -9.60
C GLY A 160 -10.69 -15.04 -10.48
N LEU A 161 -10.44 -13.79 -10.92
CA LEU A 161 -11.26 -13.12 -11.95
C LEU A 161 -11.06 -13.76 -13.33
N GLY A 162 -9.88 -14.40 -13.57
CA GLY A 162 -9.55 -15.04 -14.83
C GLY A 162 -9.41 -14.04 -15.99
N LEU A 163 -9.00 -12.81 -15.69
CA LEU A 163 -8.77 -11.72 -16.64
C LEU A 163 -7.26 -11.49 -16.83
N ALA A 164 -6.92 -10.87 -17.96
CA ALA A 164 -5.57 -10.42 -18.27
C ALA A 164 -5.62 -8.97 -18.75
N TRP A 165 -4.57 -8.22 -18.47
CA TRP A 165 -4.42 -6.80 -18.83
C TRP A 165 -3.08 -6.58 -19.54
N ASP A 166 -3.00 -5.53 -20.37
CA ASP A 166 -1.75 -5.08 -20.99
C ASP A 166 -0.90 -4.32 -19.94
N ALA A 167 -1.57 -3.53 -19.10
CA ALA A 167 -0.95 -2.78 -18.00
C ALA A 167 -1.85 -2.74 -16.76
N VAL A 168 -1.23 -2.71 -15.57
CA VAL A 168 -1.89 -2.52 -14.28
C VAL A 168 -1.23 -1.35 -13.57
N ILE A 169 -2.04 -0.39 -13.12
CA ILE A 169 -1.62 0.81 -12.41
C ILE A 169 -2.07 0.66 -10.95
N PHE A 170 -1.11 0.35 -10.08
CA PHE A 170 -1.32 0.21 -8.64
C PHE A 170 -1.26 1.57 -7.96
N GLY A 171 -2.20 1.82 -7.06
CA GLY A 171 -2.34 3.08 -6.33
C GLY A 171 -1.82 2.98 -4.92
N GLU A 172 -0.75 3.75 -4.59
CA GLU A 172 -0.12 3.83 -3.28
C GLU A 172 0.39 5.26 -3.03
N PRO A 173 0.68 5.68 -1.79
CA PRO A 173 1.21 7.01 -1.52
C PRO A 173 2.67 7.15 -1.97
N THR A 174 2.90 7.65 -3.17
CA THR A 174 4.21 7.80 -3.82
C THR A 174 4.63 9.25 -4.07
N GLU A 175 3.92 10.22 -3.46
CA GLU A 175 4.14 11.66 -3.67
C GLU A 175 4.05 12.05 -5.14
N ASN A 176 3.10 11.45 -5.87
CA ASN A 176 2.89 11.64 -7.31
C ASN A 176 4.14 11.34 -8.17
N SER A 177 5.02 10.49 -7.67
CA SER A 177 6.18 9.97 -8.39
C SER A 177 5.91 8.57 -8.94
N LEU A 178 6.39 8.26 -10.14
CA LEU A 178 6.32 6.92 -10.70
C LEU A 178 7.42 6.05 -10.09
N VAL A 179 7.03 4.95 -9.46
CA VAL A 179 7.96 4.10 -8.71
C VAL A 179 8.70 3.16 -9.66
N ARG A 180 10.03 3.12 -9.54
CA ARG A 180 10.90 2.21 -10.31
C ARG A 180 11.05 0.85 -9.67
N ALA A 181 10.96 0.80 -8.33
CA ALA A 181 11.13 -0.42 -7.57
C ALA A 181 10.60 -0.26 -6.14
N HIS A 182 10.17 -1.36 -5.53
CA HIS A 182 9.88 -1.42 -4.09
C HIS A 182 10.62 -2.58 -3.42
N LYS A 183 10.94 -2.42 -2.12
CA LYS A 183 11.64 -3.45 -1.37
C LYS A 183 10.77 -4.66 -1.09
N GLY A 184 11.46 -5.79 -0.84
CA GLY A 184 10.86 -6.99 -0.29
C GLY A 184 10.59 -6.87 1.21
N VAL A 185 9.93 -7.88 1.75
CA VAL A 185 9.67 -8.02 3.18
C VAL A 185 10.07 -9.41 3.66
N LEU A 186 10.61 -9.48 4.88
CA LEU A 186 10.89 -10.72 5.57
C LEU A 186 10.59 -10.52 7.06
N GLY A 187 9.57 -11.22 7.58
CA GLY A 187 9.23 -11.21 8.99
C GLY A 187 9.91 -12.35 9.75
N PHE A 188 10.20 -12.13 11.03
CA PHE A 188 10.65 -13.21 11.91
C PHE A 188 10.25 -12.96 13.38
N ASN A 189 10.11 -14.07 14.10
CA ASN A 189 10.00 -14.12 15.55
C ASN A 189 11.31 -14.63 16.13
N ILE A 190 11.71 -14.10 17.27
CA ILE A 190 12.84 -14.56 18.05
C ILE A 190 12.36 -14.85 19.46
N THR A 191 12.67 -16.04 19.99
CA THR A 191 12.28 -16.43 21.33
C THR A 191 13.51 -16.88 22.11
N ALA A 192 13.51 -16.61 23.40
CA ALA A 192 14.56 -17.03 24.30
C ALA A 192 13.99 -17.79 25.50
N ASP A 193 14.63 -18.93 25.83
CA ASP A 193 14.27 -19.81 26.94
C ASP A 193 15.27 -19.68 28.08
N GLY A 194 14.74 -19.28 29.24
CA GLY A 194 15.48 -19.11 30.48
C GLY A 194 15.19 -20.22 31.51
N VAL A 195 15.57 -19.92 32.72
CA VAL A 195 15.23 -20.68 33.91
C VAL A 195 14.84 -19.71 35.02
N ALA A 196 13.59 -19.75 35.47
CA ALA A 196 13.10 -18.86 36.52
C ALA A 196 13.87 -19.07 37.83
N GLY A 197 14.02 -17.98 38.58
CA GLY A 197 14.69 -17.99 39.86
C GLY A 197 14.54 -16.67 40.61
N HIS A 198 14.99 -16.68 41.87
CA HIS A 198 15.03 -15.45 42.67
C HIS A 198 16.20 -14.56 42.19
N SER A 199 15.94 -13.29 41.85
CA SER A 199 16.95 -12.37 41.27
C SER A 199 18.19 -12.11 42.14
N GLY A 200 18.07 -12.39 43.45
CA GLY A 200 19.19 -12.33 44.41
C GLY A 200 20.18 -13.52 44.32
N TYR A 201 19.85 -14.53 43.54
CA TYR A 201 20.64 -15.77 43.38
C TYR A 201 20.76 -16.11 41.89
N PRO A 202 21.41 -15.24 41.07
CA PRO A 202 21.45 -15.42 39.63
C PRO A 202 22.11 -16.71 39.14
N GLU A 203 22.95 -17.34 39.98
CA GLU A 203 23.62 -18.61 39.69
C GLU A 203 22.67 -19.81 39.61
N TYR A 204 21.44 -19.70 40.10
CA TYR A 204 20.40 -20.75 40.06
C TYR A 204 19.36 -20.56 38.98
N GLY A 205 19.53 -19.52 38.15
CA GLY A 205 18.62 -19.23 37.04
C GLY A 205 19.33 -18.92 35.74
N ARG A 206 18.56 -18.65 34.70
CA ARG A 206 19.06 -18.11 33.41
C ARG A 206 18.04 -17.11 32.88
N SER A 207 18.44 -15.86 32.71
CA SER A 207 17.54 -14.80 32.24
C SER A 207 17.29 -14.90 30.72
N ALA A 208 16.08 -15.23 30.33
CA ALA A 208 15.66 -15.19 28.93
C ALA A 208 15.76 -13.77 28.34
N ILE A 209 15.51 -12.74 29.15
CA ILE A 209 15.63 -11.34 28.72
C ILE A 209 17.08 -11.02 28.33
N ASP A 210 18.07 -11.43 29.15
CA ASP A 210 19.48 -11.15 28.85
C ASP A 210 19.94 -11.88 27.58
N LEU A 211 19.46 -13.13 27.39
CA LEU A 211 19.71 -13.88 26.16
C LEU A 211 19.11 -13.19 24.93
N LEU A 212 17.86 -12.75 25.04
CA LEU A 212 17.17 -12.04 23.96
C LEU A 212 17.87 -10.73 23.62
N ILE A 213 18.26 -9.92 24.62
CA ILE A 213 18.97 -8.64 24.41
C ILE A 213 20.27 -8.89 23.64
N GLY A 214 21.08 -9.88 24.06
CA GLY A 214 22.33 -10.19 23.37
C GLY A 214 22.13 -10.64 21.92
N ALA A 215 21.09 -11.44 21.65
CA ALA A 215 20.76 -11.84 20.29
C ALA A 215 20.26 -10.67 19.44
N LEU A 216 19.42 -9.79 19.98
CA LEU A 216 18.92 -8.61 19.28
C LEU A 216 20.03 -7.60 19.00
N GLU A 217 20.96 -7.35 19.96
CA GLU A 217 22.14 -6.52 19.76
C GLU A 217 22.96 -7.05 18.58
N ARG A 218 23.23 -8.35 18.54
CA ARG A 218 23.97 -8.98 17.45
C ARG A 218 23.26 -8.85 16.11
N LEU A 219 21.93 -9.01 16.08
CA LEU A 219 21.13 -8.83 14.85
C LEU A 219 21.16 -7.41 14.32
N LEU A 220 21.22 -6.39 15.19
CA LEU A 220 21.31 -4.99 14.78
C LEU A 220 22.67 -4.62 14.18
N ASP A 221 23.73 -5.36 14.53
CA ASP A 221 25.09 -5.09 14.09
C ASP A 221 25.50 -5.87 12.82
N VAL A 222 24.69 -6.84 12.37
CA VAL A 222 25.06 -7.61 11.17
C VAL A 222 25.01 -6.76 9.91
N PRO A 223 25.99 -6.87 9.01
CA PRO A 223 25.94 -6.22 7.72
C PRO A 223 24.88 -6.91 6.85
N LEU A 224 23.82 -6.16 6.50
CA LEU A 224 22.79 -6.61 5.59
C LEU A 224 23.11 -6.17 4.16
N PRO A 225 22.67 -6.94 3.13
CA PRO A 225 22.96 -6.65 1.74
C PRO A 225 22.33 -5.33 1.28
N SER A 226 22.99 -4.69 0.30
CA SER A 226 22.46 -3.53 -0.41
C SER A 226 22.64 -3.71 -1.90
N THR A 227 21.78 -3.07 -2.69
CA THR A 227 21.90 -3.02 -4.15
C THR A 227 21.76 -1.58 -4.64
N GLU A 228 22.24 -1.31 -5.85
CA GLU A 228 22.08 0.01 -6.47
C GLU A 228 20.59 0.30 -6.75
N GLU A 229 19.83 -0.71 -7.14
CA GLU A 229 18.42 -0.58 -7.52
C GLU A 229 17.51 -0.34 -6.30
N PHE A 230 17.66 -1.13 -5.23
CA PHE A 230 16.75 -1.10 -4.08
C PHE A 230 17.34 -0.37 -2.85
N GLY A 231 18.60 0.05 -2.89
CA GLY A 231 19.31 0.68 -1.77
C GLY A 231 19.68 -0.32 -0.67
N ASN A 232 19.58 0.08 0.61
CA ASN A 232 20.00 -0.72 1.75
C ASN A 232 18.85 -1.62 2.26
N THR A 233 19.16 -2.87 2.60
CA THR A 233 18.29 -3.69 3.45
C THR A 233 18.28 -3.12 4.86
N THR A 234 17.10 -3.04 5.48
CA THR A 234 16.94 -2.50 6.84
C THR A 234 16.19 -3.49 7.73
N LEU A 235 16.56 -3.52 9.01
CA LEU A 235 15.92 -4.30 10.07
C LEU A 235 15.16 -3.36 11.01
N ASN A 236 13.95 -3.76 11.41
CA ASN A 236 13.18 -3.14 12.47
C ASN A 236 12.75 -4.18 13.50
N ILE A 237 13.09 -3.96 14.77
CA ILE A 237 12.55 -4.71 15.90
C ILE A 237 11.29 -4.00 16.37
N GLY A 238 10.13 -4.57 16.06
CA GLY A 238 8.84 -3.91 16.30
C GLY A 238 8.23 -4.19 17.67
N VAL A 239 8.56 -5.37 18.27
CA VAL A 239 8.01 -5.80 19.57
C VAL A 239 9.07 -6.53 20.36
N ILE A 240 9.12 -6.26 21.66
CA ILE A 240 9.89 -7.04 22.66
C ILE A 240 8.98 -7.24 23.87
N GLU A 241 8.94 -8.49 24.39
CA GLU A 241 8.18 -8.86 25.59
C GLU A 241 8.93 -9.92 26.39
N GLY A 242 8.75 -9.96 27.70
CA GLY A 242 9.37 -10.97 28.54
C GLY A 242 9.34 -10.67 30.03
N GLY A 243 9.57 -11.73 30.85
CA GLY A 243 9.56 -11.63 32.31
C GLY A 243 8.18 -11.35 32.91
N ILE A 244 8.09 -11.41 34.25
CA ILE A 244 6.87 -11.19 35.00
C ILE A 244 7.01 -10.19 36.17
N ALA A 245 8.20 -10.07 36.74
CA ALA A 245 8.47 -9.15 37.84
C ALA A 245 9.99 -8.89 37.96
N SER A 246 10.36 -7.71 38.50
CA SER A 246 11.77 -7.27 38.62
C SER A 246 12.62 -8.10 39.58
N ASN A 247 12.02 -8.86 40.49
CA ASN A 247 12.72 -9.74 41.42
C ASN A 247 12.69 -11.22 41.03
N VAL A 248 12.25 -11.53 39.79
CA VAL A 248 12.19 -12.88 39.21
C VAL A 248 13.08 -12.91 37.98
N ILE A 249 13.99 -13.89 37.89
CA ILE A 249 14.74 -14.17 36.67
C ILE A 249 13.77 -14.62 35.59
N ALA A 250 13.79 -13.97 34.42
CA ALA A 250 12.84 -14.24 33.35
C ALA A 250 13.02 -15.65 32.75
N GLU A 251 11.97 -16.47 32.75
CA GLU A 251 11.95 -17.80 32.15
C GLU A 251 11.75 -17.76 30.63
N SER A 252 11.07 -16.73 30.14
CA SER A 252 10.80 -16.56 28.71
C SER A 252 10.89 -15.10 28.28
N ALA A 253 11.33 -14.87 27.04
CA ALA A 253 11.30 -13.58 26.36
C ALA A 253 11.12 -13.80 24.87
N ALA A 254 10.50 -12.83 24.20
CA ALA A 254 10.24 -12.89 22.76
C ALA A 254 10.39 -11.53 22.10
N GLY A 255 10.72 -11.55 20.81
CA GLY A 255 10.73 -10.38 19.94
C GLY A 255 10.09 -10.66 18.59
N ARG A 256 9.57 -9.63 17.96
CA ARG A 256 9.07 -9.68 16.57
C ARG A 256 9.74 -8.58 15.77
N ALA A 257 10.24 -8.96 14.59
CA ALA A 257 10.98 -8.06 13.74
C ALA A 257 10.62 -8.23 12.27
N SER A 258 10.93 -7.21 11.49
CA SER A 258 10.76 -7.22 10.04
C SER A 258 11.98 -6.63 9.35
N ILE A 259 12.25 -7.14 8.15
CA ILE A 259 13.29 -6.67 7.24
C ILE A 259 12.62 -6.08 6.00
N ARG A 260 13.14 -4.94 5.55
CA ARG A 260 12.87 -4.41 4.21
C ARG A 260 14.04 -4.82 3.32
N ALA A 261 13.83 -5.89 2.54
CA ALA A 261 14.88 -6.53 1.77
C ALA A 261 15.17 -5.78 0.47
N ALA A 262 16.44 -5.44 0.25
CA ALA A 262 16.93 -4.82 -0.97
C ALA A 262 17.57 -5.83 -1.94
N THR A 263 17.22 -7.10 -1.84
CA THR A 263 17.72 -8.19 -2.68
C THR A 263 16.68 -9.30 -2.78
N GLU A 264 16.67 -10.02 -3.89
CA GLU A 264 15.86 -11.24 -4.07
C GLU A 264 16.40 -12.44 -3.28
N ASP A 265 17.67 -12.40 -2.84
CA ASP A 265 18.29 -13.45 -2.03
C ASP A 265 17.83 -13.37 -0.57
N LEU A 266 16.56 -13.68 -0.32
CA LEU A 266 16.02 -13.76 1.04
C LEU A 266 16.62 -14.91 1.84
N GLU A 267 17.02 -16.00 1.20
CA GLU A 267 17.68 -17.13 1.87
C GLU A 267 19.08 -16.73 2.39
N GLY A 268 19.82 -15.92 1.62
CA GLY A 268 21.06 -15.32 2.09
C GLY A 268 20.86 -14.44 3.32
N ILE A 269 19.81 -13.60 3.34
CA ILE A 269 19.46 -12.80 4.53
C ILE A 269 19.13 -13.71 5.73
N LYS A 270 18.30 -14.73 5.54
CA LYS A 270 17.99 -15.70 6.61
C LYS A 270 19.23 -16.37 7.16
N GLY A 271 20.17 -16.76 6.29
CA GLY A 271 21.46 -17.35 6.66
C GLY A 271 22.31 -16.42 7.52
N ILE A 272 22.38 -15.13 7.15
CA ILE A 272 23.12 -14.09 7.91
C ILE A 272 22.53 -13.96 9.32
N LEU A 273 21.19 -13.83 9.44
CA LEU A 273 20.53 -13.64 10.72
C LEU A 273 20.64 -14.89 11.60
N SER A 274 20.40 -16.08 11.04
CA SER A 274 20.51 -17.35 11.78
C SER A 274 21.93 -17.56 12.31
N LYS A 275 22.95 -17.27 11.51
CA LYS A 275 24.35 -17.34 11.94
C LYS A 275 24.64 -16.36 13.08
N ALA A 276 24.16 -15.12 12.98
CA ALA A 276 24.36 -14.09 13.98
C ALA A 276 23.79 -14.50 15.36
N VAL A 277 22.57 -15.08 15.37
CA VAL A 277 21.96 -15.58 16.60
C VAL A 277 22.72 -16.79 17.14
N ALA A 278 23.14 -17.74 16.28
CA ALA A 278 23.90 -18.91 16.68
C ALA A 278 25.28 -18.60 17.28
N GLU A 279 25.88 -17.45 16.96
CA GLU A 279 27.17 -17.01 17.55
C GLU A 279 27.03 -16.58 19.01
N VAL A 280 25.82 -16.22 19.48
CA VAL A 280 25.60 -15.71 20.85
C VAL A 280 25.10 -16.82 21.78
N THR A 281 24.00 -17.51 21.40
CA THR A 281 23.34 -18.48 22.29
C THR A 281 22.52 -19.52 21.49
N PRO A 282 23.17 -20.46 20.79
CA PRO A 282 22.48 -21.38 19.88
C PRO A 282 21.55 -22.38 20.60
N GLU A 283 21.68 -22.56 21.91
CA GLU A 283 20.94 -23.57 22.67
C GLU A 283 19.63 -23.02 23.28
N TYR A 284 19.50 -21.70 23.39
CA TYR A 284 18.42 -21.07 24.19
C TYR A 284 17.68 -19.95 23.44
N VAL A 285 18.04 -19.70 22.19
CA VAL A 285 17.41 -18.67 21.37
C VAL A 285 17.03 -19.26 20.02
N ASP A 286 15.74 -19.26 19.71
CA ASP A 286 15.19 -19.70 18.43
C ASP A 286 14.80 -18.51 17.55
N LEU A 287 15.10 -18.62 16.25
CA LEU A 287 14.72 -17.66 15.22
C LEU A 287 13.79 -18.36 14.20
N VAL A 288 12.56 -17.88 14.09
CA VAL A 288 11.55 -18.45 13.21
C VAL A 288 11.08 -17.39 12.21
N PHE A 289 11.35 -17.64 10.92
CA PHE A 289 10.89 -16.77 9.84
C PHE A 289 9.39 -16.98 9.60
N THR A 290 8.65 -15.86 9.40
CA THR A 290 7.19 -15.86 9.26
C THR A 290 6.77 -15.58 7.82
N GLY A 291 6.44 -14.35 7.47
CA GLY A 291 6.06 -13.96 6.11
C GLY A 291 7.24 -13.47 5.28
N GLN A 292 7.16 -13.63 3.97
CA GLN A 292 8.18 -13.07 3.06
C GLN A 292 7.56 -12.65 1.73
N GLY A 293 8.18 -11.64 1.09
CA GLY A 293 7.89 -11.20 -0.26
C GLY A 293 9.15 -10.63 -0.91
N LEU A 294 9.35 -10.92 -2.19
CA LEU A 294 10.51 -10.46 -2.94
C LEU A 294 10.40 -8.95 -3.25
N PRO A 295 11.53 -8.23 -3.38
CA PRO A 295 11.52 -6.90 -3.98
C PRO A 295 11.07 -6.98 -5.44
N VAL A 296 10.51 -5.90 -5.96
CA VAL A 296 9.95 -5.85 -7.31
C VAL A 296 10.47 -4.65 -8.07
N SER A 297 11.02 -4.89 -9.26
CA SER A 297 11.27 -3.84 -10.25
C SER A 297 9.98 -3.54 -11.00
N LEU A 298 9.73 -2.27 -11.26
CA LEU A 298 8.49 -1.75 -11.82
C LEU A 298 8.74 -1.04 -13.15
N ASP A 299 7.72 -0.97 -14.00
CA ASP A 299 7.79 -0.19 -15.23
C ASP A 299 7.72 1.31 -14.94
N TYR A 300 8.60 2.09 -15.59
CA TYR A 300 8.65 3.55 -15.47
C TYR A 300 8.96 4.21 -16.82
N ASP A 301 8.59 3.55 -17.90
CA ASP A 301 8.86 3.91 -19.29
C ASP A 301 7.83 4.93 -19.88
N ILE A 302 7.08 5.63 -19.01
CA ILE A 302 6.20 6.73 -19.37
C ILE A 302 6.84 8.04 -18.92
N GLU A 303 7.18 8.89 -19.91
CA GLU A 303 7.89 10.15 -19.67
C GLU A 303 7.06 11.19 -18.90
N GLY A 304 7.74 12.14 -18.25
CA GLY A 304 7.14 13.31 -17.59
C GLY A 304 6.60 13.04 -16.19
N PHE A 305 7.10 12.00 -15.53
CA PHE A 305 6.98 11.76 -14.10
C PHE A 305 8.35 11.88 -13.43
N ASN A 306 8.37 12.41 -12.21
CA ASN A 306 9.48 12.13 -11.31
C ASN A 306 9.48 10.64 -10.98
N THR A 307 10.65 10.07 -10.70
CA THR A 307 10.77 8.66 -10.37
C THR A 307 11.40 8.45 -9.00
N THR A 308 10.98 7.40 -8.30
CA THR A 308 11.49 7.07 -6.96
C THR A 308 11.62 5.57 -6.76
N VAL A 309 12.28 5.16 -5.68
CA VAL A 309 12.26 3.80 -5.13
C VAL A 309 11.63 3.88 -3.75
N VAL A 310 10.69 2.99 -3.44
CA VAL A 310 10.01 3.01 -2.16
C VAL A 310 10.47 1.85 -1.27
N ASN A 311 10.45 2.09 0.05
CA ASN A 311 10.99 1.15 1.03
C ASN A 311 9.94 0.20 1.62
N TYR A 312 8.66 0.40 1.29
CA TYR A 312 7.57 -0.49 1.72
C TYR A 312 7.32 -1.60 0.69
N TYR A 313 6.54 -2.59 1.07
CA TYR A 313 6.06 -3.68 0.23
C TYR A 313 4.61 -3.41 -0.13
N THR A 314 4.13 -3.90 -1.25
CA THR A 314 2.80 -3.63 -1.81
C THR A 314 2.14 -4.89 -2.35
N ASP A 315 0.90 -4.76 -2.82
CA ASP A 315 0.14 -5.81 -3.48
C ASP A 315 0.63 -6.19 -4.90
N VAL A 316 1.56 -5.42 -5.49
CA VAL A 316 2.05 -5.63 -6.86
C VAL A 316 2.43 -7.09 -7.14
N PRO A 317 3.24 -7.79 -6.33
CA PRO A 317 3.64 -9.17 -6.62
C PRO A 317 2.53 -10.20 -6.36
N GLN A 318 1.41 -9.79 -5.77
CA GLN A 318 0.28 -10.70 -5.47
C GLN A 318 -0.63 -10.90 -6.69
N LEU A 319 -0.59 -10.00 -7.69
CA LEU A 319 -1.35 -10.13 -8.92
C LEU A 319 -0.52 -10.82 -10.00
N ASN A 320 -0.96 -12.00 -10.41
CA ASN A 320 -0.30 -12.78 -11.45
C ASN A 320 -0.52 -12.19 -12.84
N GLY A 321 0.48 -12.30 -13.70
CA GLY A 321 0.38 -11.90 -15.10
C GLY A 321 1.68 -11.39 -15.67
N THR A 322 1.67 -11.11 -16.98
CA THR A 322 2.80 -10.56 -17.73
C THR A 322 2.58 -9.10 -18.11
N HIS A 323 1.58 -8.47 -17.51
CA HIS A 323 1.25 -7.06 -17.72
C HIS A 323 2.37 -6.13 -17.25
N LYS A 324 2.43 -4.94 -17.83
CA LYS A 324 3.24 -3.86 -17.27
C LYS A 324 2.72 -3.45 -15.91
N ARG A 325 3.64 -3.11 -14.99
CA ARG A 325 3.35 -2.82 -13.60
C ARG A 325 3.78 -1.41 -13.28
N TYR A 326 2.83 -0.51 -13.13
CA TYR A 326 3.06 0.87 -12.70
C TYR A 326 2.58 1.05 -11.27
N LEU A 327 3.37 1.73 -10.44
CA LEU A 327 3.02 2.09 -9.08
C LEU A 327 3.09 3.60 -8.93
N TYR A 328 1.96 4.24 -8.59
CA TYR A 328 1.82 5.68 -8.57
C TYR A 328 0.64 6.11 -7.70
N GLY A 329 0.74 7.26 -7.03
CA GLY A 329 -0.41 7.89 -6.39
C GLY A 329 -0.08 9.09 -5.52
N PRO A 330 -1.12 9.78 -5.02
CA PRO A 330 -1.00 10.97 -4.20
C PRO A 330 -0.63 10.64 -2.75
N GLY A 331 -0.21 11.66 -2.03
CA GLY A 331 0.10 11.58 -0.61
C GLY A 331 1.47 10.96 -0.31
N SER A 332 1.84 10.95 0.95
CA SER A 332 3.14 10.47 1.41
C SER A 332 3.02 9.30 2.37
N ILE A 333 3.82 8.27 2.12
CA ILE A 333 3.95 7.11 3.02
C ILE A 333 4.51 7.50 4.40
N LEU A 334 5.21 8.65 4.50
CA LEU A 334 5.82 9.09 5.76
C LEU A 334 4.81 9.51 6.82
N VAL A 335 3.56 9.78 6.43
CA VAL A 335 2.46 10.09 7.33
C VAL A 335 1.45 8.95 7.45
N ALA A 336 1.52 7.96 6.58
CA ALA A 336 0.72 6.73 6.66
C ALA A 336 0.94 6.01 8.01
N HIS A 337 -0.08 5.30 8.49
CA HIS A 337 -0.07 4.54 9.76
C HIS A 337 0.13 5.41 11.03
N SER A 338 0.27 6.74 10.89
CA SER A 338 0.42 7.66 12.01
C SER A 338 -0.93 8.24 12.45
N ALA A 339 -0.93 8.92 13.61
CA ALA A 339 -2.09 9.70 14.06
C ALA A 339 -2.30 11.00 13.25
N ASP A 340 -1.27 11.42 12.50
CA ASP A 340 -1.24 12.64 11.70
C ASP A 340 -1.38 12.37 10.20
N GLU A 341 -1.98 11.24 9.82
CA GLU A 341 -2.19 10.89 8.42
C GLU A 341 -2.99 11.96 7.70
N LYS A 342 -2.44 12.40 6.58
CA LYS A 342 -2.98 13.51 5.81
C LYS A 342 -2.56 13.48 4.34
N ILE A 343 -3.32 14.22 3.53
CA ILE A 343 -3.06 14.49 2.11
C ILE A 343 -3.50 15.90 1.78
N THR A 344 -3.03 16.46 0.67
CA THR A 344 -3.53 17.77 0.19
C THR A 344 -4.52 17.61 -0.97
N VAL A 345 -5.40 18.60 -1.12
CA VAL A 345 -6.27 18.68 -2.30
C VAL A 345 -5.43 18.77 -3.56
N SER A 346 -4.37 19.56 -3.53
CA SER A 346 -3.43 19.74 -4.65
C SER A 346 -2.77 18.40 -5.05
N ASP A 347 -2.42 17.53 -4.08
CA ASP A 347 -1.88 16.20 -4.38
C ASP A 347 -2.91 15.31 -5.07
N LEU A 348 -4.16 15.35 -4.62
CA LEU A 348 -5.25 14.58 -5.23
C LEU A 348 -5.52 15.03 -6.68
N GLU A 349 -5.57 16.34 -6.92
CA GLU A 349 -5.77 16.90 -8.25
C GLU A 349 -4.63 16.53 -9.20
N LEU A 350 -3.37 16.64 -8.72
CA LEU A 350 -2.19 16.25 -9.49
C LEU A 350 -2.21 14.74 -9.81
N ALA A 351 -2.63 13.91 -8.87
CA ALA A 351 -2.73 12.47 -9.09
C ALA A 351 -3.72 12.10 -10.19
N VAL A 352 -4.85 12.79 -10.26
CA VAL A 352 -5.83 12.54 -11.32
C VAL A 352 -5.22 12.78 -12.69
N GLU A 353 -4.50 13.88 -12.89
CA GLU A 353 -3.83 14.16 -14.17
C GLU A 353 -2.73 13.12 -14.45
N GLY A 354 -2.00 12.66 -13.41
CA GLY A 354 -1.03 11.59 -13.53
C GLY A 354 -1.68 10.26 -13.96
N TYR A 355 -2.79 9.87 -13.34
CA TYR A 355 -3.52 8.64 -13.72
C TYR A 355 -4.08 8.73 -15.13
N LYS A 356 -4.66 9.86 -15.55
CA LYS A 356 -5.11 10.06 -16.93
C LYS A 356 -3.98 9.81 -17.91
N LYS A 357 -2.80 10.40 -17.65
CA LYS A 357 -1.62 10.22 -18.48
C LYS A 357 -1.17 8.75 -18.51
N LEU A 358 -1.08 8.07 -17.36
CA LEU A 358 -0.69 6.67 -17.29
C LEU A 358 -1.64 5.78 -18.11
N ILE A 359 -2.95 5.99 -18.01
CA ILE A 359 -3.96 5.28 -18.78
C ILE A 359 -3.74 5.46 -20.28
N LEU A 360 -3.71 6.73 -20.75
CA LEU A 360 -3.62 7.04 -22.17
C LEU A 360 -2.32 6.54 -22.81
N GLU A 361 -1.19 6.66 -22.11
CA GLU A 361 0.10 6.15 -22.61
C GLU A 361 0.16 4.62 -22.60
N SER A 362 -0.48 3.95 -21.62
CA SER A 362 -0.58 2.50 -21.59
C SER A 362 -1.43 1.93 -22.72
N LEU A 363 -2.47 2.64 -23.16
CA LEU A 363 -3.33 2.23 -24.28
C LEU A 363 -2.67 2.40 -25.65
N LYS A 364 -1.60 3.19 -25.78
CA LYS A 364 -0.84 3.36 -27.04
C LYS A 364 0.10 2.20 -27.34
N LYS A 365 0.44 1.41 -26.34
CA LYS A 365 1.36 0.29 -26.43
C LYS A 365 0.63 -1.02 -26.67
#